data_f65ebfa2c80f0392b2bff039c9c1fbf3
#
_entry.id   f65ebfa2c80f0392b2bff039c9c1fbf3
#
_cell.length_a   1.000
_cell.length_b   1.000
_cell.length_c   1.000
_cell.angle_alpha   90.00
_cell.angle_beta   90.00
_cell.angle_gamma   90.00
#
_symmetry.space_group_name_H-M   'P 1'
#
loop_
_entity.id
_entity.type
_entity.pdbx_description
1 polymer ?
#
loop_
_entity_poly.entity_id
_entity_poly.type
_entity_poly.pdbx_seq_one_letter_code
_entity_poly.pdbx_strand_id
1 'polypeptide(L)'
;EMARGLGDVYKKQLYKRFSGKEALFEALISPTLQAVETLVSQTEQYDYEQLDKNQMCSVAAAVIVPLKGIMGFLYEHYDGFRLLLCYAEGSVYSDFLNDFVADHAKRTMVFAETAYQKKISSIHLEEDEIHMILTAYWSVIFEPIKHELPKEKALQYCNTIAKLFNWQAVFGF
;
A
#
# COMPACT_ATOMS: atom_id res chain seq x y z
N GLU A 1 -42.09 -8.11 2.91
CA GLU A 1 -42.18 -7.34 4.20
C GLU A 1 -41.17 -7.84 5.25
N MET A 2 -40.98 -9.15 5.43
CA MET A 2 -39.98 -9.66 6.40
C MET A 2 -38.54 -9.20 6.12
N ALA A 3 -38.10 -9.13 4.87
CA ALA A 3 -36.74 -8.70 4.53
C ALA A 3 -36.50 -7.21 4.80
N ARG A 4 -37.49 -6.34 4.67
CA ARG A 4 -37.43 -4.92 5.03
C ARG A 4 -37.33 -4.71 6.54
N GLY A 5 -38.09 -5.46 7.33
CA GLY A 5 -38.08 -5.38 8.79
C GLY A 5 -36.75 -5.81 9.42
N LEU A 6 -36.08 -6.85 8.88
CA LEU A 6 -34.74 -7.24 9.34
C LEU A 6 -33.71 -6.14 9.07
N GLY A 7 -33.72 -5.52 7.89
CA GLY A 7 -32.78 -4.46 7.53
C GLY A 7 -32.88 -3.24 8.47
N ASP A 8 -34.09 -2.88 8.90
CA ASP A 8 -34.31 -1.75 9.81
C ASP A 8 -33.90 -2.05 11.26
N VAL A 9 -34.02 -3.30 11.72
CA VAL A 9 -33.53 -3.73 13.04
C VAL A 9 -32.00 -3.72 13.07
N TYR A 10 -31.32 -4.23 12.00
CA TYR A 10 -29.86 -4.18 11.91
C TYR A 10 -29.34 -2.74 11.81
N LYS A 11 -29.97 -1.86 11.03
CA LYS A 11 -29.62 -0.44 10.98
C LYS A 11 -29.74 0.22 12.36
N LYS A 12 -30.84 0.00 13.08
CA LYS A 12 -31.02 0.55 14.44
C LYS A 12 -29.94 0.05 15.42
N GLN A 13 -29.51 -1.21 15.32
CA GLN A 13 -28.44 -1.75 16.15
C GLN A 13 -27.07 -1.15 15.81
N LEU A 14 -26.76 -0.94 14.52
CA LEU A 14 -25.53 -0.28 14.06
C LEU A 14 -25.47 1.18 14.55
N TYR A 15 -26.55 1.94 14.39
CA TYR A 15 -26.61 3.34 14.86
C TYR A 15 -26.64 3.50 16.39
N LYS A 16 -26.87 2.42 17.16
CA LYS A 16 -26.67 2.43 18.63
C LYS A 16 -25.18 2.29 19.00
N ARG A 17 -24.36 1.68 18.14
CA ARG A 17 -22.93 1.43 18.38
C ARG A 17 -22.03 2.52 17.81
N PHE A 18 -22.44 3.13 16.69
CA PHE A 18 -21.63 4.12 15.97
C PHE A 18 -22.40 5.43 15.85
N SER A 19 -21.73 6.56 16.07
CA SER A 19 -22.31 7.90 16.02
C SER A 19 -22.73 8.35 14.61
N GLY A 20 -22.48 7.52 13.60
CA GLY A 20 -22.83 7.78 12.20
C GLY A 20 -22.13 6.86 11.23
N LYS A 21 -22.35 7.09 9.93
CA LYS A 21 -21.73 6.32 8.84
C LYS A 21 -20.20 6.41 8.87
N GLU A 22 -19.67 7.58 9.18
CA GLU A 22 -18.23 7.84 9.23
C GLU A 22 -17.55 7.05 10.33
N ALA A 23 -18.09 7.06 11.56
CA ALA A 23 -17.57 6.28 12.67
C ALA A 23 -17.63 4.77 12.41
N LEU A 24 -18.66 4.29 11.71
CA LEU A 24 -18.73 2.91 11.27
C LEU A 24 -17.65 2.59 10.22
N PHE A 25 -17.48 3.47 9.22
CA PHE A 25 -16.48 3.30 8.18
C PHE A 25 -15.07 3.26 8.79
N GLU A 26 -14.74 4.21 9.65
CA GLU A 26 -13.47 4.27 10.37
C GLU A 26 -13.22 2.99 11.18
N ALA A 27 -14.22 2.49 11.91
CA ALA A 27 -14.07 1.25 12.68
C ALA A 27 -13.78 0.02 11.79
N LEU A 28 -14.32 0.00 10.56
CA LEU A 28 -14.09 -1.10 9.60
C LEU A 28 -12.70 -1.05 8.98
N ILE A 29 -12.16 0.14 8.71
CA ILE A 29 -10.86 0.29 8.05
C ILE A 29 -9.67 0.40 9.03
N SER A 30 -9.91 0.80 10.29
CA SER A 30 -8.85 0.97 11.30
C SER A 30 -7.90 -0.23 11.41
N PRO A 31 -8.35 -1.50 11.45
CA PRO A 31 -7.42 -2.63 11.51
C PRO A 31 -6.50 -2.69 10.28
N THR A 32 -7.01 -2.34 9.10
CA THR A 32 -6.23 -2.30 7.86
C THR A 32 -5.21 -1.18 7.89
N LEU A 33 -5.58 0.03 8.33
CA LEU A 33 -4.65 1.15 8.47
C LEU A 33 -3.53 0.86 9.46
N GLN A 34 -3.85 0.25 10.62
CA GLN A 34 -2.86 -0.16 11.61
C GLN A 34 -1.89 -1.22 11.06
N ALA A 35 -2.42 -2.18 10.29
CA ALA A 35 -1.60 -3.19 9.64
C ALA A 35 -0.67 -2.58 8.58
N VAL A 36 -1.15 -1.60 7.79
CA VAL A 36 -0.34 -0.84 6.83
C VAL A 36 0.80 -0.12 7.53
N GLU A 37 0.52 0.63 8.60
CA GLU A 37 1.54 1.35 9.37
C GLU A 37 2.61 0.39 9.94
N THR A 38 2.18 -0.75 10.46
CA THR A 38 3.08 -1.78 10.95
C THR A 38 3.97 -2.33 9.84
N LEU A 39 3.40 -2.67 8.68
CA LEU A 39 4.14 -3.18 7.52
C LEU A 39 5.14 -2.14 7.02
N VAL A 40 4.73 -0.89 6.87
CA VAL A 40 5.60 0.22 6.42
C VAL A 40 6.78 0.37 7.37
N SER A 41 6.55 0.44 8.69
CA SER A 41 7.62 0.58 9.69
C SER A 41 8.61 -0.58 9.67
N GLN A 42 8.11 -1.82 9.52
CA GLN A 42 8.97 -3.02 9.45
C GLN A 42 9.80 -3.04 8.15
N THR A 43 9.19 -2.65 7.03
CA THR A 43 9.89 -2.60 5.74
C THR A 43 10.97 -1.51 5.77
N GLU A 44 10.65 -0.33 6.28
CA GLU A 44 11.60 0.77 6.40
C GLU A 44 12.80 0.38 7.28
N GLN A 45 12.55 -0.24 8.44
CA GLN A 45 13.63 -0.74 9.30
C GLN A 45 14.51 -1.75 8.56
N TYR A 46 13.90 -2.72 7.88
CA TYR A 46 14.62 -3.72 7.10
C TYR A 46 15.49 -3.07 6.02
N ASP A 47 14.95 -2.12 5.26
CA ASP A 47 15.67 -1.44 4.18
C ASP A 47 16.89 -0.66 4.69
N TYR A 48 16.77 0.05 5.82
CA TYR A 48 17.91 0.73 6.45
C TYR A 48 18.96 -0.26 6.97
N GLU A 49 18.55 -1.40 7.53
CA GLU A 49 19.49 -2.46 7.93
C GLU A 49 20.26 -3.05 6.74
N GLN A 50 19.59 -3.23 5.57
CA GLN A 50 20.24 -3.71 4.37
C GLN A 50 21.17 -2.64 3.77
N LEU A 51 20.77 -1.37 3.85
CA LEU A 51 21.60 -0.24 3.43
C LEU A 51 22.89 -0.19 4.25
N ASP A 52 22.82 -0.33 5.57
CA ASP A 52 23.98 -0.33 6.46
C ASP A 52 24.91 -1.53 6.22
N LYS A 53 24.37 -2.67 5.80
CA LYS A 53 25.12 -3.88 5.43
C LYS A 53 25.67 -3.82 3.99
N ASN A 54 25.37 -2.75 3.22
CA ASN A 54 25.68 -2.61 1.80
C ASN A 54 25.15 -3.77 0.94
N GLN A 55 23.90 -4.21 1.22
CA GLN A 55 23.25 -5.35 0.55
C GLN A 55 22.10 -4.93 -0.38
N MET A 56 21.93 -3.64 -0.63
CA MET A 56 20.79 -3.10 -1.39
C MET A 56 20.73 -3.61 -2.83
N CYS A 57 21.87 -3.83 -3.48
CA CYS A 57 21.90 -4.43 -4.82
C CYS A 57 21.18 -5.80 -4.87
N SER A 58 21.43 -6.65 -3.88
CA SER A 58 20.77 -7.97 -3.78
C SER A 58 19.29 -7.86 -3.45
N VAL A 59 18.91 -6.93 -2.59
CA VAL A 59 17.51 -6.68 -2.20
C VAL A 59 16.73 -6.12 -3.39
N ALA A 60 17.28 -5.11 -4.06
CA ALA A 60 16.64 -4.49 -5.23
C ALA A 60 16.49 -5.46 -6.42
N ALA A 61 17.39 -6.45 -6.55
CA ALA A 61 17.29 -7.50 -7.56
C ALA A 61 16.20 -8.55 -7.23
N ALA A 62 15.87 -8.74 -5.96
CA ALA A 62 14.93 -9.77 -5.49
C ALA A 62 13.45 -9.31 -5.52
N VAL A 63 13.04 -8.50 -6.50
CA VAL A 63 11.75 -7.78 -6.57
C VAL A 63 10.52 -8.68 -6.40
N ILE A 64 10.56 -9.90 -6.94
CA ILE A 64 9.35 -10.76 -7.02
C ILE A 64 8.87 -11.26 -5.65
N VAL A 65 9.78 -11.52 -4.71
CA VAL A 65 9.41 -12.06 -3.40
C VAL A 65 8.73 -11.00 -2.52
N PRO A 66 9.30 -9.79 -2.34
CA PRO A 66 8.63 -8.69 -1.66
C PRO A 66 7.29 -8.33 -2.29
N LEU A 67 7.21 -8.28 -3.62
CA LEU A 67 5.98 -7.95 -4.33
C LEU A 67 4.85 -8.97 -4.07
N LYS A 68 5.17 -10.26 -4.04
CA LYS A 68 4.20 -11.30 -3.65
C LYS A 68 3.80 -11.19 -2.19
N GLY A 69 4.72 -10.78 -1.31
CA GLY A 69 4.42 -10.47 0.09
C GLY A 69 3.42 -9.33 0.22
N ILE A 70 3.66 -8.21 -0.46
CA ILE A 70 2.74 -7.06 -0.52
C ILE A 70 1.37 -7.50 -1.05
N MET A 71 1.32 -8.25 -2.16
CA MET A 71 0.07 -8.74 -2.71
C MET A 71 -0.66 -9.67 -1.73
N GLY A 72 0.07 -10.56 -1.05
CA GLY A 72 -0.48 -11.40 0.01
C GLY A 72 -1.13 -10.59 1.12
N PHE A 73 -0.42 -9.59 1.62
CA PHE A 73 -0.90 -8.65 2.64
C PHE A 73 -2.17 -7.90 2.22
N LEU A 74 -2.25 -7.43 0.97
CA LEU A 74 -3.47 -6.77 0.46
C LEU A 74 -4.68 -7.71 0.52
N TYR A 75 -4.49 -8.99 0.22
CA TYR A 75 -5.57 -9.99 0.28
C TYR A 75 -5.88 -10.48 1.70
N GLU A 76 -4.97 -10.39 2.64
CA GLU A 76 -5.23 -10.63 4.07
C GLU A 76 -6.11 -9.52 4.67
N HIS A 77 -6.00 -8.30 4.13
CA HIS A 77 -6.78 -7.13 4.54
C HIS A 77 -7.74 -6.66 3.44
N TYR A 78 -8.23 -7.61 2.61
CA TYR A 78 -8.96 -7.33 1.38
C TYR A 78 -10.14 -6.39 1.55
N ASP A 79 -11.01 -6.65 2.54
CA ASP A 79 -12.23 -5.85 2.76
C ASP A 79 -11.90 -4.39 3.13
N GLY A 80 -10.88 -4.18 3.97
CA GLY A 80 -10.43 -2.84 4.34
C GLY A 80 -9.84 -2.07 3.17
N PHE A 81 -8.99 -2.71 2.35
CA PHE A 81 -8.47 -2.07 1.14
C PHE A 81 -9.57 -1.80 0.11
N ARG A 82 -10.51 -2.71 -0.06
CA ARG A 82 -11.66 -2.51 -0.95
C ARG A 82 -12.51 -1.32 -0.49
N LEU A 83 -12.75 -1.17 0.81
CA LEU A 83 -13.44 0.00 1.36
C LEU A 83 -12.67 1.29 1.07
N LEU A 84 -11.37 1.34 1.34
CA LEU A 84 -10.52 2.51 1.12
C LEU A 84 -10.39 2.90 -0.36
N LEU A 85 -10.28 1.92 -1.25
CA LEU A 85 -10.02 2.16 -2.68
C LEU A 85 -11.30 2.39 -3.51
N CYS A 86 -12.44 1.85 -3.08
CA CYS A 86 -13.65 1.83 -3.91
C CYS A 86 -14.87 2.51 -3.24
N TYR A 87 -14.87 2.69 -1.93
CA TYR A 87 -16.06 3.15 -1.20
C TYR A 87 -15.78 4.30 -0.22
N ALA A 88 -14.61 4.90 -0.26
CA ALA A 88 -14.21 6.00 0.64
C ALA A 88 -14.78 7.38 0.22
N GLU A 89 -15.43 7.48 -0.95
CA GLU A 89 -15.98 8.74 -1.44
C GLU A 89 -16.91 9.41 -0.42
N GLY A 90 -16.65 10.70 -0.17
CA GLY A 90 -17.39 11.51 0.81
C GLY A 90 -17.01 11.26 2.27
N SER A 91 -15.93 10.51 2.54
CA SER A 91 -15.28 10.39 3.85
C SER A 91 -13.96 11.16 3.87
N VAL A 92 -13.32 11.25 5.04
CA VAL A 92 -11.96 11.82 5.19
C VAL A 92 -10.88 10.98 4.48
N TYR A 93 -11.22 9.78 4.03
CA TYR A 93 -10.33 8.85 3.31
C TYR A 93 -10.55 8.84 1.80
N SER A 94 -11.32 9.79 1.25
CA SER A 94 -11.63 9.85 -0.19
C SER A 94 -10.40 9.88 -1.09
N ASP A 95 -9.30 10.45 -0.61
CA ASP A 95 -8.02 10.55 -1.31
C ASP A 95 -6.96 9.56 -0.84
N PHE A 96 -7.38 8.46 -0.19
CA PHE A 96 -6.48 7.48 0.44
C PHE A 96 -5.26 7.10 -0.43
N LEU A 97 -5.46 6.83 -1.71
CA LEU A 97 -4.36 6.43 -2.60
C LEU A 97 -3.33 7.56 -2.75
N ASN A 98 -3.78 8.79 -2.97
CA ASN A 98 -2.90 9.94 -3.14
C ASN A 98 -2.15 10.26 -1.84
N ASP A 99 -2.84 10.23 -0.71
CA ASP A 99 -2.24 10.47 0.61
C ASP A 99 -1.21 9.40 0.96
N PHE A 100 -1.54 8.13 0.69
CA PHE A 100 -0.64 7.00 0.89
C PHE A 100 0.62 7.11 0.03
N VAL A 101 0.48 7.44 -1.26
CA VAL A 101 1.61 7.64 -2.17
C VAL A 101 2.46 8.83 -1.75
N ALA A 102 1.85 9.94 -1.34
CA ALA A 102 2.57 11.13 -0.91
C ALA A 102 3.40 10.88 0.35
N ASP A 103 2.87 10.15 1.34
CA ASP A 103 3.62 9.76 2.54
C ASP A 103 4.77 8.80 2.19
N HIS A 104 4.48 7.79 1.35
CA HIS A 104 5.51 6.84 0.90
C HIS A 104 6.62 7.54 0.11
N ALA A 105 6.29 8.50 -0.76
CA ALA A 105 7.27 9.26 -1.53
C ALA A 105 8.24 10.05 -0.63
N LYS A 106 7.73 10.68 0.42
CA LYS A 106 8.56 11.39 1.41
C LYS A 106 9.54 10.46 2.12
N ARG A 107 9.08 9.29 2.56
CA ARG A 107 9.93 8.27 3.21
C ARG A 107 10.99 7.73 2.25
N THR A 108 10.58 7.42 1.02
CA THR A 108 11.47 6.94 -0.04
C THR A 108 12.52 7.97 -0.42
N MET A 109 12.17 9.28 -0.44
CA MET A 109 13.12 10.36 -0.70
C MET A 109 14.21 10.41 0.37
N VAL A 110 13.85 10.32 1.64
CA VAL A 110 14.83 10.30 2.74
C VAL A 110 15.76 9.09 2.64
N PHE A 111 15.22 7.94 2.28
CA PHE A 111 15.99 6.72 2.07
C PHE A 111 16.94 6.86 0.87
N ALA A 112 16.45 7.33 -0.29
CA ALA A 112 17.23 7.53 -1.50
C ALA A 112 18.39 8.51 -1.28
N GLU A 113 18.13 9.63 -0.64
CA GLU A 113 19.16 10.62 -0.28
C GLU A 113 20.21 10.01 0.66
N THR A 114 19.78 9.23 1.66
CA THR A 114 20.72 8.53 2.56
C THR A 114 21.59 7.54 1.80
N ALA A 115 21.04 6.77 0.86
CA ALA A 115 21.78 5.84 0.03
C ALA A 115 22.79 6.56 -0.88
N TYR A 116 22.40 7.69 -1.46
CA TYR A 116 23.24 8.52 -2.30
C TYR A 116 24.42 9.11 -1.51
N GLN A 117 24.16 9.70 -0.35
CA GLN A 117 25.18 10.27 0.54
C GLN A 117 26.19 9.22 1.04
N LYS A 118 25.72 7.99 1.27
CA LYS A 118 26.58 6.85 1.60
C LYS A 118 27.35 6.29 0.38
N LYS A 119 27.11 6.80 -0.82
CA LYS A 119 27.69 6.30 -2.09
C LYS A 119 27.34 4.84 -2.41
N ILE A 120 26.20 4.38 -1.89
CA ILE A 120 25.62 3.06 -2.18
C ILE A 120 24.75 3.16 -3.44
N SER A 121 24.00 4.26 -3.58
CA SER A 121 23.32 4.64 -4.81
C SER A 121 24.22 5.52 -5.68
N SER A 122 24.20 5.29 -7.00
CA SER A 122 24.87 6.13 -8.00
C SER A 122 23.96 7.21 -8.60
N ILE A 123 22.66 7.20 -8.27
CA ILE A 123 21.66 8.10 -8.84
C ILE A 123 21.11 9.01 -7.72
N HIS A 124 21.08 10.31 -8.00
CA HIS A 124 20.35 11.29 -7.18
C HIS A 124 18.98 11.48 -7.78
N LEU A 125 17.94 11.06 -7.04
CA LEU A 125 16.55 11.16 -7.46
C LEU A 125 15.92 12.46 -6.97
N GLU A 126 15.06 13.05 -7.80
CA GLU A 126 14.25 14.21 -7.45
C GLU A 126 12.91 13.77 -6.83
N GLU A 127 12.30 14.63 -6.00
CA GLU A 127 11.07 14.31 -5.26
C GLU A 127 9.90 13.96 -6.19
N ASP A 128 9.75 14.69 -7.28
CA ASP A 128 8.68 14.48 -8.27
C ASP A 128 8.91 13.23 -9.12
N GLU A 129 10.16 12.82 -9.39
CA GLU A 129 10.48 11.53 -10.02
C GLU A 129 10.03 10.36 -9.13
N ILE A 130 10.39 10.41 -7.84
CA ILE A 130 9.98 9.39 -6.86
C ILE A 130 8.46 9.35 -6.75
N HIS A 131 7.80 10.50 -6.64
CA HIS A 131 6.34 10.58 -6.57
C HIS A 131 5.67 9.97 -7.79
N MET A 132 6.14 10.29 -9.01
CA MET A 132 5.61 9.74 -10.26
C MET A 132 5.75 8.21 -10.32
N ILE A 133 6.95 7.69 -10.00
CA ILE A 133 7.22 6.26 -10.06
C ILE A 133 6.38 5.50 -9.03
N LEU A 134 6.27 6.01 -7.80
CA LEU A 134 5.45 5.38 -6.75
C LEU A 134 3.96 5.47 -7.05
N THR A 135 3.48 6.55 -7.67
CA THR A 135 2.09 6.65 -8.14
C THR A 135 1.78 5.55 -9.15
N ALA A 136 2.64 5.35 -10.14
CA ALA A 136 2.48 4.29 -11.12
C ALA A 136 2.54 2.90 -10.48
N TYR A 137 3.50 2.67 -9.58
CA TYR A 137 3.70 1.40 -8.88
C TYR A 137 2.48 1.00 -8.05
N TRP A 138 2.03 1.87 -7.15
CA TRP A 138 0.90 1.58 -6.27
C TRP A 138 -0.44 1.53 -7.01
N SER A 139 -0.61 2.33 -8.08
CA SER A 139 -1.78 2.21 -8.94
C SER A 139 -1.90 0.80 -9.51
N VAL A 140 -0.81 0.23 -10.05
CA VAL A 140 -0.81 -1.14 -10.60
C VAL A 140 -1.03 -2.19 -9.50
N ILE A 141 -0.45 -2.01 -8.32
CA ILE A 141 -0.56 -2.97 -7.20
C ILE A 141 -1.99 -3.03 -6.63
N PHE A 142 -2.71 -1.92 -6.59
CA PHE A 142 -4.07 -1.86 -6.08
C PHE A 142 -5.15 -2.28 -7.09
N GLU A 143 -4.83 -2.33 -8.40
CA GLU A 143 -5.80 -2.73 -9.44
C GLU A 143 -6.46 -4.10 -9.19
N PRO A 144 -5.75 -5.15 -8.73
CA PRO A 144 -6.40 -6.43 -8.42
C PRO A 144 -7.52 -6.32 -7.38
N ILE A 145 -7.37 -5.44 -6.38
CA ILE A 145 -8.42 -5.22 -5.36
C ILE A 145 -9.60 -4.47 -5.97
N LYS A 146 -9.35 -3.39 -6.73
CA LYS A 146 -10.39 -2.59 -7.39
C LYS A 146 -11.23 -3.40 -8.38
N HIS A 147 -10.59 -4.34 -9.07
CA HIS A 147 -11.24 -5.23 -10.04
C HIS A 147 -11.70 -6.56 -9.47
N GLU A 148 -11.66 -6.73 -8.15
CA GLU A 148 -12.13 -7.94 -7.45
C GLU A 148 -11.51 -9.24 -8.01
N LEU A 149 -10.22 -9.20 -8.39
CA LEU A 149 -9.54 -10.37 -8.93
C LEU A 149 -9.31 -11.42 -7.84
N PRO A 150 -9.36 -12.72 -8.15
CA PRO A 150 -8.95 -13.76 -7.21
C PRO A 150 -7.48 -13.62 -6.80
N LYS A 151 -7.15 -13.93 -5.53
CA LYS A 151 -5.78 -13.86 -4.96
C LYS A 151 -4.74 -14.57 -5.82
N GLU A 152 -5.06 -15.76 -6.30
CA GLU A 152 -4.16 -16.58 -7.12
C GLU A 152 -3.78 -15.87 -8.43
N LYS A 153 -4.75 -15.19 -9.05
CA LYS A 153 -4.54 -14.43 -10.28
C LYS A 153 -3.71 -13.19 -10.02
N ALA A 154 -3.96 -12.48 -8.95
CA ALA A 154 -3.17 -11.32 -8.53
C ALA A 154 -1.71 -11.70 -8.25
N LEU A 155 -1.47 -12.82 -7.56
CA LEU A 155 -0.13 -13.35 -7.31
C LEU A 155 0.61 -13.75 -8.60
N GLN A 156 -0.10 -14.24 -9.63
CA GLN A 156 0.48 -14.50 -10.95
C GLN A 156 0.90 -13.21 -11.64
N TYR A 157 0.12 -12.12 -11.50
CA TYR A 157 0.44 -10.82 -12.08
C TYR A 157 1.68 -10.16 -11.49
N CYS A 158 2.09 -10.52 -10.27
CA CYS A 158 3.36 -10.07 -9.69
C CYS A 158 4.56 -10.34 -10.60
N ASN A 159 4.54 -11.44 -11.39
CA ASN A 159 5.62 -11.74 -12.35
C ASN A 159 5.69 -10.70 -13.49
N THR A 160 4.55 -10.15 -13.90
CA THR A 160 4.50 -9.09 -14.92
C THR A 160 4.87 -7.74 -14.32
N ILE A 161 4.34 -7.42 -13.15
CA ILE A 161 4.62 -6.16 -12.44
C ILE A 161 6.11 -6.03 -12.13
N ALA A 162 6.75 -7.12 -11.66
CA ALA A 162 8.19 -7.14 -11.38
C ALA A 162 9.08 -6.85 -12.59
N LYS A 163 8.58 -7.08 -13.82
CA LYS A 163 9.31 -6.73 -15.05
C LYS A 163 9.19 -5.24 -15.41
N LEU A 164 8.13 -4.58 -14.96
CA LEU A 164 7.89 -3.16 -15.24
C LEU A 164 8.70 -2.24 -14.32
N PHE A 165 8.96 -2.66 -13.07
CA PHE A 165 9.62 -1.83 -12.07
C PHE A 165 10.98 -2.41 -11.71
N ASN A 166 12.03 -1.86 -12.33
CA ASN A 166 13.41 -2.23 -12.04
C ASN A 166 14.00 -1.28 -10.98
N TRP A 167 13.73 -1.58 -9.71
CA TRP A 167 14.18 -0.77 -8.58
C TRP A 167 15.70 -0.63 -8.50
N GLN A 168 16.44 -1.66 -8.90
CA GLN A 168 17.90 -1.58 -8.97
C GLN A 168 18.37 -0.48 -9.93
N ALA A 169 17.74 -0.39 -11.11
CA ALA A 169 18.07 0.66 -12.07
C ALA A 169 17.54 2.04 -11.62
N VAL A 170 16.37 2.10 -10.98
CA VAL A 170 15.78 3.36 -10.47
C VAL A 170 16.67 3.98 -9.40
N PHE A 171 17.12 3.20 -8.43
CA PHE A 171 17.97 3.70 -7.34
C PHE A 171 19.47 3.67 -7.65
N GLY A 172 19.90 3.02 -8.72
CA GLY A 172 21.33 2.93 -9.09
C GLY A 172 22.17 2.09 -8.12
N PHE A 173 21.58 1.00 -7.60
CA PHE A 173 22.25 0.02 -6.73
C PHE A 173 23.11 -0.96 -7.50
#